data_8b49658206e30a24dcb263c56e474ec0
#
_entry.id   8b49658206e30a24dcb263c56e474ec0
#
_cell.length_a   1.000
_cell.length_b   1.000
_cell.length_c   1.000
_cell.angle_alpha   90.00
_cell.angle_beta   90.00
_cell.angle_gamma   90.00
#
_symmetry.space_group_name_H-M   'P 1'
#
loop_
_entity.id
_entity.type
_entity.pdbx_description
1 polymer ?
#
loop_
_entity_poly.entity_id
_entity_poly.type
_entity_poly.pdbx_seq_one_letter_code
_entity_poly.pdbx_strand_id
1 'polypeptide(L)'
;MGKIFYIIGPSASGKDSLARALLARFGCRLKPVIMSTTRPIRSGEIEGEEYHFIGKNQFEALEKAGKVIEARTYQTVHGPWTYATVDDGSIRLEESSYLAVGTLESYRKTAEYFGPQRVIPLYIELDKGLRLARALSRERSQKEPKYAEMCRRFLADEQDFSDEKVAACRFPRVYVNNDFSACLEAMTETVEKNLE
;
A
#
# COMPACT_ATOMS: atom_id res chain seq x y z
N MET A 1 -0.02 -22.15 -5.62
CA MET A 1 0.11 -20.98 -6.52
C MET A 1 0.14 -19.73 -5.69
N GLY A 2 1.13 -18.84 -5.88
CA GLY A 2 1.33 -17.66 -5.07
C GLY A 2 0.16 -16.69 -5.05
N LYS A 3 0.10 -15.88 -4.02
CA LYS A 3 -0.94 -14.87 -3.75
C LYS A 3 -0.32 -13.50 -3.58
N ILE A 4 -1.12 -12.45 -3.80
CA ILE A 4 -0.79 -11.09 -3.39
C ILE A 4 -1.65 -10.77 -2.16
N PHE A 5 -1.01 -10.61 -1.01
CA PHE A 5 -1.67 -10.09 0.19
C PHE A 5 -1.63 -8.57 0.11
N TYR A 6 -2.79 -7.96 0.06
CA TYR A 6 -2.89 -6.52 -0.16
C TYR A 6 -3.36 -5.81 1.11
N ILE A 7 -2.46 -5.09 1.78
CA ILE A 7 -2.80 -4.29 2.95
C ILE A 7 -3.43 -2.98 2.52
N ILE A 8 -4.65 -2.75 2.96
CA ILE A 8 -5.47 -1.61 2.57
C ILE A 8 -5.83 -0.82 3.83
N GLY A 9 -5.71 0.50 3.76
CA GLY A 9 -6.14 1.36 4.87
C GLY A 9 -5.73 2.81 4.66
N PRO A 10 -6.36 3.74 5.36
CA PRO A 10 -6.06 5.16 5.28
C PRO A 10 -4.68 5.50 5.88
N SER A 11 -4.22 6.72 5.70
CA SER A 11 -2.98 7.23 6.31
C SER A 11 -3.05 7.09 7.84
N ALA A 12 -1.92 6.78 8.46
CA ALA A 12 -1.79 6.56 9.90
C ALA A 12 -2.60 5.38 10.49
N SER A 13 -3.14 4.47 9.66
CA SER A 13 -3.77 3.24 10.14
C SER A 13 -2.77 2.18 10.63
N GLY A 14 -1.46 2.38 10.38
CA GLY A 14 -0.40 1.44 10.78
C GLY A 14 -0.02 0.40 9.71
N LYS A 15 -0.57 0.51 8.49
CA LYS A 15 -0.32 -0.46 7.40
C LYS A 15 1.16 -0.69 7.09
N ASP A 16 1.99 0.36 7.08
CA ASP A 16 3.41 0.21 6.75
C ASP A 16 4.19 -0.54 7.85
N SER A 17 3.80 -0.34 9.13
CA SER A 17 4.38 -1.07 10.27
C SER A 17 3.95 -2.53 10.27
N LEU A 18 2.68 -2.81 9.98
CA LEU A 18 2.15 -4.18 9.84
C LEU A 18 2.77 -4.89 8.65
N ALA A 19 2.95 -4.21 7.51
CA ALA A 19 3.62 -4.76 6.34
C ALA A 19 5.05 -5.20 6.66
N ARG A 20 5.84 -4.33 7.31
CA ARG A 20 7.22 -4.66 7.73
C ARG A 20 7.26 -5.84 8.69
N ALA A 21 6.34 -5.91 9.65
CA ALA A 21 6.27 -7.01 10.60
C ALA A 21 5.90 -8.35 9.92
N LEU A 22 4.94 -8.34 8.98
CA LEU A 22 4.59 -9.53 8.21
C LEU A 22 5.76 -9.98 7.33
N LEU A 23 6.41 -9.08 6.58
CA LEU A 23 7.57 -9.41 5.76
C LEU A 23 8.71 -10.01 6.60
N ALA A 24 8.98 -9.45 7.78
CA ALA A 24 9.99 -9.99 8.70
C ALA A 24 9.60 -11.38 9.22
N ARG A 25 8.32 -11.63 9.51
CA ARG A 25 7.82 -12.91 10.03
C ARG A 25 7.84 -14.03 8.99
N PHE A 26 7.47 -13.72 7.75
CA PHE A 26 7.37 -14.72 6.69
C PHE A 26 8.68 -14.89 5.88
N GLY A 27 9.60 -13.93 5.95
CA GLY A 27 10.89 -13.99 5.26
C GLY A 27 10.73 -14.24 3.75
N CYS A 28 11.47 -15.22 3.23
CA CYS A 28 11.48 -15.53 1.80
C CYS A 28 10.14 -16.06 1.23
N ARG A 29 9.18 -16.45 2.09
CA ARG A 29 7.85 -16.91 1.65
C ARG A 29 6.94 -15.77 1.19
N LEU A 30 7.28 -14.52 1.55
CA LEU A 30 6.47 -13.35 1.25
C LEU A 30 7.39 -12.21 0.81
N LYS A 31 7.35 -11.84 -0.46
CA LYS A 31 8.16 -10.76 -1.02
C LYS A 31 7.39 -9.45 -1.06
N PRO A 32 8.02 -8.27 -0.87
CA PRO A 32 7.34 -7.01 -1.06
C PRO A 32 7.04 -6.77 -2.55
N VAL A 33 5.92 -6.13 -2.85
CA VAL A 33 5.70 -5.49 -4.15
C VAL A 33 6.38 -4.13 -4.11
N ILE A 34 7.39 -3.95 -4.95
CA ILE A 34 8.12 -2.68 -5.07
C ILE A 34 7.43 -1.85 -6.17
N MET A 35 6.89 -0.69 -5.78
CA MET A 35 6.22 0.23 -6.70
C MET A 35 7.24 1.05 -7.48
N SER A 36 6.86 1.50 -8.68
CA SER A 36 7.63 2.47 -9.46
C SER A 36 7.20 3.91 -9.13
N THR A 37 8.14 4.85 -9.22
CA THR A 37 7.84 6.27 -9.03
C THR A 37 8.67 7.14 -9.96
N THR A 38 8.05 8.24 -10.45
CA THR A 38 8.78 9.28 -11.21
C THR A 38 9.40 10.35 -10.30
N ARG A 39 9.19 10.25 -8.99
CA ARG A 39 9.84 11.09 -8.00
C ARG A 39 11.35 10.81 -7.97
N PRO A 40 12.20 11.84 -7.88
CA PRO A 40 13.62 11.63 -7.64
C PRO A 40 13.88 10.85 -6.33
N ILE A 41 14.90 10.00 -6.34
CA ILE A 41 15.38 9.30 -5.16
C ILE A 41 15.84 10.30 -4.09
N ARG A 42 15.55 10.02 -2.83
CA ARG A 42 15.97 10.85 -1.69
C ARG A 42 17.23 10.28 -1.04
N SER A 43 17.90 11.11 -0.24
CA SER A 43 19.03 10.65 0.57
C SER A 43 18.60 9.52 1.52
N GLY A 44 19.32 8.40 1.47
CA GLY A 44 19.06 7.22 2.29
C GLY A 44 18.06 6.22 1.68
N GLU A 45 17.47 6.51 0.53
CA GLU A 45 16.67 5.53 -0.23
C GLU A 45 17.57 4.71 -1.18
N ILE A 46 17.18 3.47 -1.44
CA ILE A 46 17.90 2.52 -2.30
C ILE A 46 16.99 2.09 -3.44
N GLU A 47 17.50 2.15 -4.68
CA GLU A 47 16.79 1.64 -5.85
C GLU A 47 16.40 0.17 -5.68
N GLY A 48 15.12 -0.14 -5.90
CA GLY A 48 14.59 -1.49 -5.79
C GLY A 48 14.27 -1.94 -4.36
N GLU A 49 14.45 -1.08 -3.34
CA GLU A 49 14.02 -1.33 -1.97
C GLU A 49 12.76 -0.53 -1.63
N GLU A 50 12.83 0.81 -1.66
CA GLU A 50 11.66 1.66 -1.43
C GLU A 50 10.79 1.78 -2.67
N TYR A 51 11.42 2.01 -3.82
CA TYR A 51 10.78 2.17 -5.13
C TYR A 51 11.73 1.79 -6.26
N HIS A 52 11.16 1.49 -7.42
CA HIS A 52 11.85 1.62 -8.70
C HIS A 52 11.75 3.08 -9.15
N PHE A 53 12.86 3.83 -9.12
CA PHE A 53 12.89 5.24 -9.50
C PHE A 53 13.06 5.37 -11.01
N ILE A 54 11.97 5.63 -11.71
CA ILE A 54 11.92 5.68 -13.18
C ILE A 54 11.73 7.10 -13.70
N GLY A 55 12.25 7.39 -14.88
CA GLY A 55 12.00 8.66 -15.56
C GLY A 55 10.59 8.74 -16.13
N LYS A 56 10.11 9.98 -16.37
CA LYS A 56 8.78 10.22 -16.97
C LYS A 56 8.61 9.49 -18.31
N ASN A 57 9.61 9.55 -19.19
CA ASN A 57 9.56 8.87 -20.49
C ASN A 57 9.46 7.34 -20.35
N GLN A 58 10.14 6.78 -19.36
CA GLN A 58 10.05 5.34 -19.05
C GLN A 58 8.66 4.97 -18.54
N PHE A 59 8.08 5.79 -17.65
CA PHE A 59 6.71 5.59 -17.19
C PHE A 59 5.71 5.63 -18.36
N GLU A 60 5.80 6.64 -19.24
CA GLU A 60 4.94 6.76 -20.43
C GLU A 60 5.09 5.55 -21.38
N ALA A 61 6.29 5.00 -21.52
CA ALA A 61 6.52 3.80 -22.32
C ALA A 61 5.83 2.57 -21.70
N LEU A 62 5.90 2.41 -20.38
CA LEU A 62 5.21 1.33 -19.66
C LEU A 62 3.69 1.46 -19.77
N GLU A 63 3.17 2.68 -19.66
CA GLU A 63 1.74 2.96 -19.84
C GLU A 63 1.26 2.63 -21.25
N LYS A 64 1.97 3.07 -22.29
CA LYS A 64 1.67 2.73 -23.69
C LYS A 64 1.77 1.23 -23.98
N ALA A 65 2.64 0.52 -23.27
CA ALA A 65 2.78 -0.93 -23.37
C ALA A 65 1.71 -1.71 -22.60
N GLY A 66 0.79 -1.02 -21.89
CA GLY A 66 -0.25 -1.65 -21.06
C GLY A 66 0.28 -2.36 -19.82
N LYS A 67 1.48 -2.00 -19.37
CA LYS A 67 2.16 -2.61 -18.23
C LYS A 67 1.87 -1.91 -16.89
N VAL A 68 1.19 -0.79 -16.90
CA VAL A 68 0.81 -0.06 -15.68
C VAL A 68 -0.49 -0.65 -15.15
N ILE A 69 -0.44 -1.33 -14.02
CA ILE A 69 -1.60 -1.93 -13.35
C ILE A 69 -2.45 -0.83 -12.70
N GLU A 70 -1.76 0.07 -11.98
CA GLU A 70 -2.39 1.26 -11.39
C GLU A 70 -1.36 2.38 -11.27
N ALA A 71 -1.83 3.62 -11.34
CA ALA A 71 -0.97 4.78 -11.13
C ALA A 71 -1.74 5.92 -10.47
N ARG A 72 -1.04 6.71 -9.68
CA ARG A 72 -1.53 7.94 -9.05
C ARG A 72 -0.51 9.04 -9.17
N THR A 73 -0.96 10.20 -9.66
CA THR A 73 -0.11 11.37 -9.83
C THR A 73 -0.50 12.45 -8.83
N TYR A 74 0.48 12.93 -8.10
CA TYR A 74 0.33 14.03 -7.15
C TYR A 74 1.00 15.28 -7.70
N GLN A 75 0.27 16.39 -7.71
CA GLN A 75 0.84 17.68 -8.02
C GLN A 75 1.67 18.17 -6.83
N THR A 76 2.94 18.43 -7.06
CA THR A 76 3.86 18.91 -6.02
C THR A 76 4.50 20.22 -6.43
N VAL A 77 5.16 20.89 -5.50
CA VAL A 77 5.95 22.13 -5.78
C VAL A 77 7.11 21.87 -6.74
N HIS A 78 7.50 20.61 -6.96
CA HIS A 78 8.56 20.20 -7.89
C HIS A 78 8.00 19.60 -9.20
N GLY A 79 6.70 19.78 -9.46
CA GLY A 79 5.99 19.19 -10.58
C GLY A 79 5.23 17.90 -10.21
N PRO A 80 4.64 17.21 -11.20
CA PRO A 80 3.86 16.01 -10.98
C PRO A 80 4.77 14.82 -10.66
N TRP A 81 4.46 14.10 -9.59
CA TRP A 81 5.08 12.82 -9.24
C TRP A 81 4.06 11.70 -9.33
N THR A 82 4.40 10.67 -10.08
CA THR A 82 3.57 9.48 -10.25
C THR A 82 4.13 8.33 -9.43
N TYR A 83 3.24 7.58 -8.82
CA TYR A 83 3.50 6.30 -8.16
C TYR A 83 2.66 5.25 -8.85
N ALA A 84 3.26 4.13 -9.23
CA ALA A 84 2.59 3.11 -10.01
C ALA A 84 2.99 1.69 -9.58
N THR A 85 2.05 0.77 -9.66
CA THR A 85 2.34 -0.66 -9.70
C THR A 85 2.44 -1.08 -11.16
N VAL A 86 3.56 -1.71 -11.53
CA VAL A 86 3.89 -2.05 -12.91
C VAL A 86 4.08 -3.55 -13.04
N ASP A 87 3.57 -4.15 -14.10
CA ASP A 87 3.93 -5.50 -14.51
C ASP A 87 5.19 -5.46 -15.39
N ASP A 88 6.32 -5.44 -14.74
CA ASP A 88 7.66 -5.53 -15.34
C ASP A 88 8.23 -6.96 -15.32
N GLY A 89 7.41 -7.93 -14.86
CA GLY A 89 7.81 -9.33 -14.68
C GLY A 89 8.46 -9.60 -13.31
N SER A 90 8.51 -8.63 -12.40
CA SER A 90 9.01 -8.82 -11.03
C SER A 90 8.02 -9.60 -10.15
N ILE A 91 6.71 -9.47 -10.41
CA ILE A 91 5.64 -10.18 -9.69
C ILE A 91 5.35 -11.50 -10.41
N ARG A 92 5.96 -12.59 -9.91
CA ARG A 92 5.80 -13.94 -10.46
C ARG A 92 5.05 -14.82 -9.48
N LEU A 93 3.72 -14.89 -9.64
CA LEU A 93 2.86 -15.67 -8.74
C LEU A 93 3.03 -17.19 -8.86
N GLU A 94 3.72 -17.65 -9.89
CA GLU A 94 4.12 -19.06 -10.03
C GLU A 94 5.26 -19.43 -9.08
N GLU A 95 6.08 -18.46 -8.67
CA GLU A 95 7.29 -18.68 -7.88
C GLU A 95 7.15 -18.27 -6.41
N SER A 96 6.35 -17.22 -6.13
CA SER A 96 6.31 -16.60 -4.80
C SER A 96 4.97 -15.95 -4.51
N SER A 97 4.71 -15.71 -3.23
CA SER A 97 3.65 -14.80 -2.78
C SER A 97 4.21 -13.42 -2.47
N TYR A 98 3.37 -12.40 -2.57
CA TYR A 98 3.77 -11.01 -2.45
C TYR A 98 2.90 -10.26 -1.44
N LEU A 99 3.45 -9.19 -0.85
CA LEU A 99 2.76 -8.26 0.00
C LEU A 99 2.77 -6.87 -0.65
N ALA A 100 1.60 -6.33 -0.88
CA ALA A 100 1.39 -4.98 -1.39
C ALA A 100 0.73 -4.10 -0.33
N VAL A 101 0.93 -2.80 -0.42
CA VAL A 101 0.31 -1.80 0.46
C VAL A 101 -0.29 -0.69 -0.37
N GLY A 102 -1.55 -0.32 -0.11
CA GLY A 102 -2.17 0.74 -0.89
C GLY A 102 -3.54 1.20 -0.38
N THR A 103 -4.30 1.76 -1.31
CA THR A 103 -5.66 2.26 -1.09
C THR A 103 -6.71 1.29 -1.63
N LEU A 104 -8.00 1.60 -1.44
CA LEU A 104 -9.10 0.83 -2.03
C LEU A 104 -9.01 0.74 -3.55
N GLU A 105 -8.68 1.86 -4.19
CA GLU A 105 -8.61 1.91 -5.66
C GLU A 105 -7.47 1.06 -6.20
N SER A 106 -6.27 1.18 -5.61
CA SER A 106 -5.12 0.37 -6.05
C SER A 106 -5.33 -1.13 -5.80
N TYR A 107 -5.96 -1.51 -4.68
CA TYR A 107 -6.38 -2.89 -4.45
C TYR A 107 -7.32 -3.39 -5.55
N ARG A 108 -8.37 -2.63 -5.87
CA ARG A 108 -9.35 -3.05 -6.90
C ARG A 108 -8.70 -3.26 -8.25
N LYS A 109 -7.85 -2.32 -8.69
CA LYS A 109 -7.11 -2.44 -9.96
C LYS A 109 -6.15 -3.63 -9.96
N THR A 110 -5.46 -3.86 -8.84
CA THR A 110 -4.57 -5.03 -8.69
C THR A 110 -5.37 -6.34 -8.72
N ALA A 111 -6.52 -6.40 -8.05
CA ALA A 111 -7.38 -7.57 -8.05
C ALA A 111 -8.02 -7.83 -9.43
N GLU A 112 -8.36 -6.78 -10.17
CA GLU A 112 -8.83 -6.89 -11.55
C GLU A 112 -7.75 -7.46 -12.46
N TYR A 113 -6.51 -6.99 -12.32
CA TYR A 113 -5.38 -7.42 -13.15
C TYR A 113 -4.94 -8.87 -12.91
N PHE A 114 -4.69 -9.25 -11.65
CA PHE A 114 -4.20 -10.60 -11.30
C PHE A 114 -5.30 -11.64 -11.09
N GLY A 115 -6.56 -11.20 -11.03
CA GLY A 115 -7.72 -12.01 -10.66
C GLY A 115 -8.03 -11.93 -9.15
N PRO A 116 -9.32 -11.74 -8.77
CA PRO A 116 -9.72 -11.51 -7.39
C PRO A 116 -9.40 -12.68 -6.46
N GLN A 117 -9.30 -13.90 -6.97
CA GLN A 117 -8.95 -15.10 -6.19
C GLN A 117 -7.45 -15.16 -5.85
N ARG A 118 -6.61 -14.36 -6.52
CA ARG A 118 -5.16 -14.30 -6.25
C ARG A 118 -4.76 -13.13 -5.35
N VAL A 119 -5.66 -12.15 -5.15
CA VAL A 119 -5.37 -10.96 -4.35
C VAL A 119 -6.19 -10.99 -3.08
N ILE A 120 -5.54 -11.28 -1.97
CA ILE A 120 -6.15 -11.43 -0.65
C ILE A 120 -6.15 -10.07 0.07
N PRO A 121 -7.32 -9.45 0.30
CA PRO A 121 -7.39 -8.17 0.97
C PRO A 121 -7.14 -8.29 2.49
N LEU A 122 -6.30 -7.42 3.01
CA LEU A 122 -6.05 -7.22 4.42
C LEU A 122 -6.45 -5.77 4.78
N TYR A 123 -7.77 -5.54 4.88
CA TYR A 123 -8.30 -4.21 5.15
C TYR A 123 -8.19 -3.85 6.62
N ILE A 124 -7.48 -2.74 6.89
CA ILE A 124 -7.25 -2.23 8.25
C ILE A 124 -8.25 -1.11 8.55
N GLU A 125 -8.98 -1.30 9.62
CA GLU A 125 -9.82 -0.28 10.23
C GLU A 125 -9.16 0.27 11.51
N LEU A 126 -9.32 1.56 11.74
CA LEU A 126 -8.90 2.24 12.94
C LEU A 126 -9.85 3.39 13.23
N ASP A 127 -10.19 3.57 14.49
CA ASP A 127 -10.95 4.73 14.95
C ASP A 127 -10.36 6.04 14.42
N LYS A 128 -11.21 6.92 13.92
CA LYS A 128 -10.81 8.17 13.27
C LYS A 128 -10.04 9.09 14.21
N GLY A 129 -10.43 9.15 15.48
CA GLY A 129 -9.76 9.95 16.50
C GLY A 129 -8.35 9.42 16.81
N LEU A 130 -8.22 8.09 16.97
CA LEU A 130 -6.91 7.44 17.13
C LEU A 130 -6.01 7.65 15.92
N ARG A 131 -6.57 7.56 14.73
CA ARG A 131 -5.85 7.80 13.47
C ARG A 131 -5.30 9.22 13.38
N LEU A 132 -6.16 10.21 13.72
CA LEU A 132 -5.76 11.62 13.76
C LEU A 132 -4.69 11.87 14.82
N ALA A 133 -4.84 11.31 16.02
CA ALA A 133 -3.85 11.40 17.09
C ALA A 133 -2.49 10.81 16.69
N ARG A 134 -2.48 9.63 16.03
CA ARG A 134 -1.25 9.01 15.49
C ARG A 134 -0.61 9.87 14.40
N ALA A 135 -1.41 10.44 13.50
CA ALA A 135 -0.91 11.33 12.46
C ALA A 135 -0.26 12.60 13.06
N LEU A 136 -0.93 13.22 14.03
CA LEU A 136 -0.44 14.41 14.70
C LEU A 136 0.84 14.13 15.51
N SER A 137 0.89 13.02 16.25
CA SER A 137 2.08 12.61 16.99
C SER A 137 3.29 12.41 16.08
N ARG A 138 3.09 11.71 14.94
CA ARG A 138 4.13 11.52 13.92
C ARG A 138 4.60 12.85 13.34
N GLU A 139 3.67 13.76 13.05
CA GLU A 139 4.00 15.05 12.45
C GLU A 139 4.80 15.93 13.42
N ARG A 140 4.44 15.91 14.74
CA ARG A 140 5.17 16.63 15.79
C ARG A 140 6.62 16.15 15.98
N SER A 141 6.90 14.88 15.68
CA SER A 141 8.26 14.33 15.81
C SER A 141 9.17 14.66 14.62
N GLN A 142 8.64 15.29 13.56
CA GLN A 142 9.45 15.69 12.42
C GLN A 142 10.20 16.99 12.69
N LYS A 143 11.36 17.13 12.07
CA LYS A 143 12.18 18.36 12.14
C LYS A 143 11.43 19.59 11.64
N GLU A 144 10.61 19.40 10.58
CA GLU A 144 9.79 20.44 9.95
C GLU A 144 8.35 19.93 9.81
N PRO A 145 7.49 20.12 10.84
CA PRO A 145 6.10 19.66 10.82
C PRO A 145 5.27 20.33 9.70
N LYS A 146 4.49 19.54 8.95
CA LYS A 146 3.63 20.00 7.85
C LYS A 146 2.17 19.73 8.16
N TYR A 147 1.64 20.37 9.18
CA TYR A 147 0.29 20.15 9.69
C TYR A 147 -0.81 20.33 8.64
N ALA A 148 -0.69 21.35 7.77
CA ALA A 148 -1.68 21.56 6.70
C ALA A 148 -1.73 20.37 5.73
N GLU A 149 -0.59 19.81 5.36
CA GLU A 149 -0.53 18.61 4.49
C GLU A 149 -1.05 17.37 5.22
N MET A 150 -0.77 17.22 6.50
CA MET A 150 -1.35 16.14 7.32
C MET A 150 -2.89 16.21 7.32
N CYS A 151 -3.47 17.39 7.57
CA CYS A 151 -4.91 17.61 7.54
C CYS A 151 -5.51 17.35 6.16
N ARG A 152 -4.87 17.85 5.11
CA ARG A 152 -5.31 17.61 3.72
C ARG A 152 -5.38 16.11 3.42
N ARG A 153 -4.35 15.35 3.80
CA ARG A 153 -4.31 13.90 3.61
C ARG A 153 -5.38 13.18 4.40
N PHE A 154 -5.62 13.60 5.65
CA PHE A 154 -6.68 13.04 6.48
C PHE A 154 -8.05 13.21 5.83
N LEU A 155 -8.36 14.41 5.32
CA LEU A 155 -9.63 14.68 4.64
C LEU A 155 -9.77 13.92 3.32
N ALA A 156 -8.68 13.79 2.56
CA ALA A 156 -8.69 12.97 1.34
C ALA A 156 -8.96 11.49 1.66
N ASP A 157 -8.34 10.96 2.71
CA ASP A 157 -8.60 9.59 3.17
C ASP A 157 -10.07 9.39 3.59
N GLU A 158 -10.72 10.37 4.23
CA GLU A 158 -12.15 10.28 4.59
C GLU A 158 -13.05 10.11 3.35
N GLN A 159 -12.67 10.72 2.23
CA GLN A 159 -13.39 10.57 0.96
C GLN A 159 -13.05 9.25 0.26
N ASP A 160 -11.77 8.86 0.29
CA ASP A 160 -11.28 7.64 -0.38
C ASP A 160 -11.74 6.36 0.32
N PHE A 161 -11.91 6.42 1.65
CA PHE A 161 -12.37 5.32 2.50
C PHE A 161 -13.76 5.60 3.10
N SER A 162 -14.66 6.23 2.33
CA SER A 162 -16.05 6.40 2.78
C SER A 162 -16.71 5.03 3.01
N ASP A 163 -17.66 4.97 3.96
CA ASP A 163 -18.36 3.74 4.33
C ASP A 163 -18.97 3.04 3.11
N GLU A 164 -19.48 3.82 2.15
CA GLU A 164 -20.04 3.31 0.90
C GLU A 164 -18.98 2.60 0.04
N LYS A 165 -17.80 3.21 -0.13
CA LYS A 165 -16.70 2.64 -0.93
C LYS A 165 -16.11 1.39 -0.27
N VAL A 166 -15.98 1.41 1.06
CA VAL A 166 -15.51 0.27 1.84
C VAL A 166 -16.50 -0.90 1.73
N ALA A 167 -17.80 -0.64 1.94
CA ALA A 167 -18.85 -1.64 1.83
C ALA A 167 -18.92 -2.26 0.43
N ALA A 168 -18.70 -1.46 -0.63
CA ALA A 168 -18.67 -1.95 -2.00
C ALA A 168 -17.56 -2.99 -2.27
N CYS A 169 -16.47 -2.97 -1.51
CA CYS A 169 -15.37 -3.93 -1.63
C CYS A 169 -15.69 -5.31 -1.02
N ARG A 170 -16.71 -5.42 -0.17
CA ARG A 170 -17.16 -6.68 0.48
C ARG A 170 -16.00 -7.49 1.07
N PHE A 171 -15.16 -6.84 1.86
CA PHE A 171 -14.02 -7.50 2.48
C PHE A 171 -14.46 -8.69 3.34
N PRO A 172 -13.83 -9.87 3.18
CA PRO A 172 -14.20 -11.07 3.96
C PRO A 172 -13.86 -10.94 5.45
N ARG A 173 -12.89 -10.09 5.77
CA ARG A 173 -12.45 -9.78 7.14
C ARG A 173 -11.95 -8.35 7.24
N VAL A 174 -12.25 -7.69 8.35
CA VAL A 174 -11.73 -6.38 8.74
C VAL A 174 -10.75 -6.56 9.89
N TYR A 175 -9.59 -5.89 9.82
CA TYR A 175 -8.54 -5.96 10.83
C TYR A 175 -8.50 -4.65 11.62
N VAL A 176 -8.98 -4.69 12.86
CA VAL A 176 -9.02 -3.49 13.72
C VAL A 176 -7.65 -3.30 14.38
N ASN A 177 -6.96 -2.19 14.07
CA ASN A 177 -5.61 -1.91 14.57
C ASN A 177 -5.61 -0.97 15.80
N ASN A 178 -6.48 -1.25 16.78
CA ASN A 178 -6.42 -0.60 18.08
C ASN A 178 -5.24 -1.13 18.90
N ASP A 179 -4.98 -2.42 18.81
CA ASP A 179 -3.78 -3.10 19.32
C ASP A 179 -2.98 -3.68 18.17
N PHE A 180 -1.71 -3.28 18.07
CA PHE A 180 -0.84 -3.69 16.97
C PHE A 180 -0.56 -5.19 16.97
N SER A 181 -0.33 -5.78 18.14
CA SER A 181 0.04 -7.19 18.25
C SER A 181 -1.13 -8.09 17.90
N ALA A 182 -2.32 -7.79 18.42
CA ALA A 182 -3.54 -8.54 18.09
C ALA A 182 -3.89 -8.42 16.60
N CYS A 183 -3.75 -7.23 16.00
CA CYS A 183 -3.97 -7.03 14.58
C CYS A 183 -2.96 -7.82 13.72
N LEU A 184 -1.68 -7.79 14.10
CA LEU A 184 -0.62 -8.54 13.41
C LEU A 184 -0.88 -10.06 13.47
N GLU A 185 -1.25 -10.61 14.63
CA GLU A 185 -1.58 -12.04 14.75
C GLU A 185 -2.76 -12.43 13.87
N ALA A 186 -3.85 -11.65 13.89
CA ALA A 186 -5.01 -11.88 13.03
C ALA A 186 -4.68 -11.83 11.52
N MET A 187 -3.77 -10.95 11.12
CA MET A 187 -3.29 -10.90 9.73
C MET A 187 -2.37 -12.08 9.42
N THR A 188 -1.50 -12.47 10.36
CA THR A 188 -0.61 -13.63 10.23
C THR A 188 -1.39 -14.90 9.96
N GLU A 189 -2.42 -15.19 10.76
CA GLU A 189 -3.31 -16.35 10.56
C GLU A 189 -3.90 -16.38 9.13
N THR A 190 -4.31 -15.22 8.62
CA THR A 190 -4.87 -15.15 7.27
C THR A 190 -3.80 -15.39 6.21
N VAL A 191 -2.59 -14.86 6.40
CA VAL A 191 -1.47 -15.10 5.48
C VAL A 191 -1.08 -16.57 5.49
N GLU A 192 -0.91 -17.19 6.66
CA GLU A 192 -0.57 -18.61 6.80
C GLU A 192 -1.56 -19.51 6.07
N LYS A 193 -2.85 -19.34 6.36
CA LYS A 193 -3.94 -20.11 5.73
C LYS A 193 -3.97 -20.02 4.21
N ASN A 194 -3.47 -18.95 3.63
CA ASN A 194 -3.50 -18.72 2.17
C ASN A 194 -2.14 -18.98 1.50
N LEU A 195 -1.07 -19.26 2.26
CA LEU A 195 0.23 -19.70 1.75
C LEU A 195 0.33 -21.23 1.60
N GLU A 196 -0.60 -21.96 2.23
CA GLU A 196 -0.77 -23.41 2.06
C GLU A 196 -1.39 -23.74 0.69
#